data_6ef59404ad73c84bb5796e3ae39fe466
#
_entry.id   6ef59404ad73c84bb5796e3ae39fe466
#
_cell.length_a   1.000
_cell.length_b   1.000
_cell.length_c   1.000
_cell.angle_alpha   90.00
_cell.angle_beta   90.00
_cell.angle_gamma   90.00
#
_symmetry.space_group_name_H-M   'P 1'
#
loop_
_entity.id
_entity.type
_entity.pdbx_description
1 polymer ?
#
loop_
_entity_poly.entity_id
_entity_poly.type
_entity_poly.pdbx_seq_one_letter_code
_entity_poly.pdbx_strand_id
1 'polypeptide(L)'
;MNTLPKLHNATWPGLVGKGPDSEPVIAFDQLLEMTAAAEVGGVKFDGIDVGLLEPHIYLDQTEEAKKLAEKVSKHGLKVGSLVAPIWAGSAMGTADQRKTFVEMVRKSCEFGQQLKALGVRDYGIVRIDSAAGVSDWAKDPLGNSKLIAKTFQEAADIAAGYGEKLAAEGEICWGGMHSWKHMVELLEMTDRKNVGFQADMSHTFLYTMGYNAPEHRILPVDADLKDREVIKAAIKTVSDALRPWTIDF
;
A
#
# COMPACT_ATOMS: atom_id res chain seq x y z
N MET A 1 -26.37 -11.53 -1.83
CA MET A 1 -26.33 -10.17 -2.35
C MET A 1 -24.87 -9.85 -2.62
N ASN A 2 -24.50 -9.50 -3.85
CA ASN A 2 -23.16 -8.96 -4.11
C ASN A 2 -23.12 -7.58 -3.46
N THR A 3 -22.47 -7.48 -2.31
CA THR A 3 -22.14 -6.18 -1.73
C THR A 3 -21.03 -5.58 -2.58
N LEU A 4 -21.24 -4.36 -3.06
CA LEU A 4 -20.17 -3.61 -3.71
C LEU A 4 -18.99 -3.44 -2.72
N PRO A 5 -17.75 -3.42 -3.21
CA PRO A 5 -16.61 -3.11 -2.35
C PRO A 5 -16.78 -1.71 -1.76
N LYS A 6 -16.18 -1.49 -0.60
CA LYS A 6 -16.14 -0.16 0.02
C LYS A 6 -15.27 0.77 -0.82
N LEU A 7 -15.74 1.99 -0.99
CA LEU A 7 -15.02 3.02 -1.73
C LEU A 7 -14.35 3.98 -0.75
N HIS A 8 -13.03 3.99 -0.74
CA HIS A 8 -12.24 4.89 0.09
C HIS A 8 -11.45 5.87 -0.76
N ASN A 9 -11.26 7.07 -0.24
CA ASN A 9 -10.33 8.04 -0.81
C ASN A 9 -8.98 7.92 -0.10
N ALA A 10 -7.91 7.70 -0.84
CA ALA A 10 -6.56 7.69 -0.28
C ALA A 10 -6.17 9.12 0.13
N THR A 11 -5.93 9.33 1.43
CA THR A 11 -5.50 10.62 1.96
C THR A 11 -3.99 10.66 2.10
N TRP A 12 -3.37 11.62 1.44
CA TRP A 12 -1.93 11.80 1.40
C TRP A 12 -1.56 13.25 1.67
N PRO A 13 -0.50 13.54 2.45
CA PRO A 13 -0.17 14.93 2.83
C PRO A 13 0.32 15.81 1.68
N GLY A 14 0.67 15.23 0.55
CA GLY A 14 1.15 15.95 -0.62
C GLY A 14 1.27 15.05 -1.82
N LEU A 15 2.00 15.46 -2.84
CA LEU A 15 2.26 14.62 -4.01
C LEU A 15 3.41 13.65 -3.75
N VAL A 16 3.12 12.38 -3.85
CA VAL A 16 4.11 11.30 -3.69
C VAL A 16 5.23 11.44 -4.71
N GLY A 17 6.47 11.26 -4.27
CA GLY A 17 7.65 11.30 -5.14
C GLY A 17 8.12 12.69 -5.56
N LYS A 18 7.48 13.76 -5.09
CA LYS A 18 7.96 15.12 -5.31
C LYS A 18 8.77 15.63 -4.12
N GLY A 19 9.66 16.58 -4.38
CA GLY A 19 10.48 17.20 -3.34
C GLY A 19 9.63 17.99 -2.32
N PRO A 20 10.17 18.26 -1.13
CA PRO A 20 9.41 18.82 0.00
C PRO A 20 8.74 20.17 -0.28
N ASP A 21 9.25 20.95 -1.20
CA ASP A 21 8.72 22.30 -1.53
C ASP A 21 7.96 22.33 -2.87
N SER A 22 7.62 21.17 -3.43
CA SER A 22 7.01 21.12 -4.76
C SER A 22 5.57 21.61 -4.78
N GLU A 23 4.81 21.39 -3.72
CA GLU A 23 3.41 21.81 -3.57
C GLU A 23 3.04 22.01 -2.09
N PRO A 24 2.09 22.91 -1.79
CA PRO A 24 1.58 23.07 -0.43
C PRO A 24 0.90 21.79 0.04
N VAL A 25 1.07 21.45 1.32
CA VAL A 25 0.34 20.37 1.96
C VAL A 25 -1.15 20.70 1.98
N ILE A 26 -1.98 19.77 1.55
CA ILE A 26 -3.43 19.89 1.68
C ILE A 26 -3.79 19.56 3.15
N ALA A 27 -4.50 20.46 3.80
CA ALA A 27 -4.92 20.25 5.17
C ALA A 27 -5.82 18.99 5.30
N PHE A 28 -5.57 18.17 6.31
CA PHE A 28 -6.29 16.91 6.47
C PHE A 28 -7.81 17.10 6.60
N ASP A 29 -8.25 18.14 7.32
CA ASP A 29 -9.68 18.45 7.48
C ASP A 29 -10.32 18.82 6.11
N GLN A 30 -9.58 19.51 5.24
CA GLN A 30 -10.05 19.80 3.87
C GLN A 30 -10.20 18.51 3.04
N LEU A 31 -9.29 17.55 3.16
CA LEU A 31 -9.41 16.25 2.49
C LEU A 31 -10.66 15.50 2.97
N LEU A 32 -10.96 15.53 4.27
CA LEU A 32 -12.16 14.92 4.83
C LEU A 32 -13.44 15.57 4.31
N GLU A 33 -13.49 16.91 4.30
CA GLU A 33 -14.62 17.67 3.75
C GLU A 33 -14.89 17.34 2.28
N MET A 34 -13.83 17.37 1.46
CA MET A 34 -13.93 17.05 0.02
C MET A 34 -14.37 15.60 -0.20
N THR A 35 -13.83 14.67 0.57
CA THR A 35 -14.20 13.24 0.47
C THR A 35 -15.66 13.01 0.83
N ALA A 36 -16.12 13.60 1.93
CA ALA A 36 -17.51 13.46 2.37
C ALA A 36 -18.52 14.13 1.42
N ALA A 37 -18.11 15.21 0.76
CA ALA A 37 -18.93 15.95 -0.20
C ALA A 37 -18.96 15.32 -1.59
N ALA A 38 -17.96 14.50 -1.94
CA ALA A 38 -17.83 13.93 -3.28
C ALA A 38 -18.94 12.90 -3.55
N GLU A 39 -19.63 13.09 -4.68
CA GLU A 39 -20.69 12.18 -5.14
C GLU A 39 -20.70 12.12 -6.66
N VAL A 40 -20.74 10.91 -7.21
CA VAL A 40 -20.86 10.67 -8.64
C VAL A 40 -21.92 9.60 -8.88
N GLY A 41 -23.00 9.97 -9.58
CA GLY A 41 -24.09 9.05 -9.91
C GLY A 41 -24.78 8.43 -8.68
N GLY A 42 -24.86 9.15 -7.58
CA GLY A 42 -25.43 8.66 -6.31
C GLY A 42 -24.47 7.83 -5.45
N VAL A 43 -23.22 7.66 -5.90
CA VAL A 43 -22.18 6.93 -5.16
C VAL A 43 -21.28 7.92 -4.42
N LYS A 44 -21.09 7.69 -3.15
CA LYS A 44 -20.20 8.46 -2.25
C LYS A 44 -19.08 7.57 -1.74
N PHE A 45 -18.04 8.20 -1.22
CA PHE A 45 -17.02 7.48 -0.45
C PHE A 45 -17.60 6.96 0.87
N ASP A 46 -17.26 5.71 1.21
CA ASP A 46 -17.55 5.10 2.52
C ASP A 46 -16.54 5.54 3.58
N GLY A 47 -15.33 5.92 3.16
CA GLY A 47 -14.25 6.25 4.08
C GLY A 47 -13.00 6.78 3.39
N ILE A 48 -11.92 6.70 4.12
CA ILE A 48 -10.58 7.11 3.70
C ILE A 48 -9.55 6.01 3.98
N ASP A 49 -8.54 5.92 3.14
CA ASP A 49 -7.29 5.24 3.45
C ASP A 49 -6.26 6.28 3.89
N VAL A 50 -5.46 5.95 4.91
CA VAL A 50 -4.66 6.95 5.63
C VAL A 50 -3.18 6.62 5.59
N GLY A 51 -2.38 7.54 5.04
CA GLY A 51 -0.94 7.54 5.26
C GLY A 51 -0.62 7.97 6.69
N LEU A 52 0.07 7.12 7.44
CA LEU A 52 0.46 7.40 8.83
C LEU A 52 1.69 8.31 8.88
N LEU A 53 1.57 9.47 8.25
CA LEU A 53 2.64 10.41 7.97
C LEU A 53 2.31 11.82 8.44
N GLU A 54 3.33 12.50 8.96
CA GLU A 54 3.24 13.93 9.23
C GLU A 54 3.07 14.75 7.93
N PRO A 55 2.36 15.86 7.97
CA PRO A 55 1.70 16.48 9.13
C PRO A 55 0.26 16.01 9.37
N HIS A 56 -0.23 14.99 8.66
CA HIS A 56 -1.61 14.52 8.81
C HIS A 56 -1.79 13.66 10.06
N ILE A 57 -0.86 12.75 10.31
CA ILE A 57 -0.88 11.80 11.43
C ILE A 57 0.48 11.80 12.12
N TYR A 58 0.46 11.95 13.43
CA TYR A 58 1.63 11.91 14.30
C TYR A 58 1.58 10.60 15.11
N LEU A 59 2.06 9.52 14.50
CA LEU A 59 1.91 8.14 15.01
C LEU A 59 2.41 7.94 16.44
N ASP A 60 3.40 8.72 16.86
CA ASP A 60 4.00 8.63 18.21
C ASP A 60 3.30 9.53 19.25
N GLN A 61 2.26 10.30 18.87
CA GLN A 61 1.54 11.14 19.82
C GLN A 61 0.41 10.36 20.51
N THR A 62 0.34 10.53 21.82
CA THR A 62 -0.80 10.06 22.63
C THR A 62 -2.10 10.69 22.11
N GLU A 63 -3.20 9.92 22.10
CA GLU A 63 -4.54 10.37 21.67
C GLU A 63 -4.69 10.62 20.15
N GLU A 64 -3.66 10.35 19.32
CA GLU A 64 -3.75 10.62 17.88
C GLU A 64 -4.85 9.78 17.21
N ALA A 65 -4.98 8.50 17.57
CA ALA A 65 -6.06 7.65 17.09
C ALA A 65 -7.45 8.19 17.45
N LYS A 66 -7.60 8.78 18.65
CA LYS A 66 -8.84 9.38 19.09
C LYS A 66 -9.15 10.66 18.30
N LYS A 67 -8.16 11.53 18.09
CA LYS A 67 -8.33 12.72 17.25
C LYS A 67 -8.76 12.36 15.83
N LEU A 68 -8.13 11.34 15.23
CA LEU A 68 -8.51 10.85 13.91
C LEU A 68 -9.94 10.30 13.92
N ALA A 69 -10.29 9.48 14.91
CA ALA A 69 -11.62 8.91 15.05
C ALA A 69 -12.72 9.98 15.17
N GLU A 70 -12.48 11.03 15.95
CA GLU A 70 -13.39 12.18 16.09
C GLU A 70 -13.57 12.91 14.74
N LYS A 71 -12.46 13.17 14.02
CA LYS A 71 -12.48 13.85 12.72
C LYS A 71 -13.29 13.06 11.68
N VAL A 72 -12.98 11.77 11.49
CA VAL A 72 -13.66 10.96 10.46
C VAL A 72 -15.14 10.74 10.81
N SER A 73 -15.46 10.54 12.09
CA SER A 73 -16.85 10.40 12.56
C SER A 73 -17.68 11.64 12.32
N LYS A 74 -17.12 12.84 12.49
CA LYS A 74 -17.78 14.11 12.20
C LYS A 74 -18.28 14.20 10.76
N HIS A 75 -17.57 13.55 9.83
CA HIS A 75 -17.89 13.53 8.40
C HIS A 75 -18.67 12.27 7.98
N GLY A 76 -19.00 11.37 8.91
CA GLY A 76 -19.69 10.11 8.61
C GLY A 76 -18.81 9.11 7.83
N LEU A 77 -17.49 9.29 7.83
CA LEU A 77 -16.53 8.44 7.15
C LEU A 77 -15.98 7.35 8.08
N LYS A 78 -15.40 6.31 7.47
CA LYS A 78 -14.64 5.26 8.15
C LYS A 78 -13.17 5.31 7.72
N VAL A 79 -12.31 4.64 8.49
CA VAL A 79 -10.92 4.42 8.13
C VAL A 79 -10.78 3.02 7.52
N GLY A 80 -10.16 2.93 6.37
CA GLY A 80 -9.85 1.69 5.69
C GLY A 80 -8.41 1.24 5.92
N SER A 81 -7.66 1.12 4.82
CA SER A 81 -6.26 0.73 4.85
C SER A 81 -5.38 1.83 5.47
N LEU A 82 -4.35 1.41 6.18
CA LEU A 82 -3.33 2.30 6.72
C LEU A 82 -2.03 2.11 5.94
N VAL A 83 -1.34 3.18 5.60
CA VAL A 83 0.00 3.10 5.00
C VAL A 83 1.04 3.27 6.10
N ALA A 84 1.81 2.22 6.36
CA ALA A 84 2.85 2.25 7.37
C ALA A 84 4.04 3.15 6.94
N PRO A 85 4.58 4.02 7.83
CA PRO A 85 5.69 4.91 7.51
C PRO A 85 7.03 4.18 7.59
N ILE A 86 7.20 3.14 6.78
CA ILE A 86 8.31 2.18 6.85
C ILE A 86 9.63 2.68 6.26
N TRP A 87 9.62 3.80 5.54
CA TRP A 87 10.78 4.29 4.76
C TRP A 87 11.95 4.81 5.61
N ALA A 88 11.79 4.95 6.92
CA ALA A 88 12.90 5.14 7.85
C ALA A 88 13.74 3.87 8.05
N GLY A 89 13.19 2.71 7.66
CA GLY A 89 13.84 1.40 7.64
C GLY A 89 14.02 0.89 6.21
N SER A 90 14.26 -0.40 6.09
CA SER A 90 14.26 -1.12 4.82
C SER A 90 14.08 -2.61 5.07
N ALA A 91 13.22 -3.27 4.31
CA ALA A 91 13.04 -4.72 4.43
C ALA A 91 14.27 -5.52 3.95
N MET A 92 15.14 -4.90 3.17
CA MET A 92 16.36 -5.48 2.62
C MET A 92 17.65 -4.94 3.29
N GLY A 93 17.53 -3.95 4.17
CA GLY A 93 18.66 -3.21 4.73
C GLY A 93 19.46 -3.98 5.78
N THR A 94 20.26 -3.24 6.55
CA THR A 94 20.98 -3.76 7.73
C THR A 94 20.01 -4.34 8.76
N ALA A 95 20.52 -5.05 9.76
CA ALA A 95 19.69 -5.58 10.84
C ALA A 95 18.87 -4.49 11.54
N ASP A 96 19.47 -3.32 11.78
CA ASP A 96 18.80 -2.19 12.43
C ASP A 96 17.72 -1.57 11.52
N GLN A 97 17.98 -1.45 10.22
CA GLN A 97 16.99 -0.97 9.26
C GLN A 97 15.79 -1.91 9.15
N ARG A 98 16.01 -3.22 9.13
CA ARG A 98 14.92 -4.20 9.16
C ARG A 98 14.14 -4.16 10.47
N LYS A 99 14.83 -4.01 11.60
CA LYS A 99 14.18 -3.83 12.90
C LYS A 99 13.32 -2.57 12.93
N THR A 100 13.82 -1.47 12.38
CA THR A 100 13.03 -0.21 12.24
C THR A 100 11.79 -0.45 11.38
N PHE A 101 11.93 -1.13 10.24
CA PHE A 101 10.81 -1.49 9.38
C PHE A 101 9.72 -2.27 10.14
N VAL A 102 10.12 -3.35 10.83
CA VAL A 102 9.19 -4.20 11.60
C VAL A 102 8.53 -3.41 12.73
N GLU A 103 9.27 -2.52 13.40
CA GLU A 103 8.74 -1.67 14.45
C GLU A 103 7.71 -0.65 13.92
N MET A 104 7.91 -0.07 12.72
CA MET A 104 6.92 0.82 12.11
C MET A 104 5.65 0.05 11.75
N VAL A 105 5.75 -1.18 11.25
CA VAL A 105 4.59 -2.04 11.02
C VAL A 105 3.86 -2.34 12.33
N ARG A 106 4.57 -2.67 13.41
CA ARG A 106 3.97 -2.91 14.73
C ARG A 106 3.17 -1.71 15.22
N LYS A 107 3.77 -0.50 15.19
CA LYS A 107 3.10 0.75 15.57
C LYS A 107 1.86 1.02 14.72
N SER A 108 1.93 0.76 13.43
CA SER A 108 0.78 0.93 12.51
C SER A 108 -0.36 -0.04 12.84
N CYS A 109 -0.04 -1.29 13.15
CA CYS A 109 -1.04 -2.28 13.59
C CYS A 109 -1.68 -1.91 14.93
N GLU A 110 -0.89 -1.43 15.88
CA GLU A 110 -1.37 -0.96 17.18
C GLU A 110 -2.32 0.25 17.01
N PHE A 111 -1.95 1.20 16.17
CA PHE A 111 -2.80 2.34 15.83
C PHE A 111 -4.10 1.88 15.16
N GLY A 112 -4.03 0.92 14.22
CA GLY A 112 -5.20 0.31 13.60
C GLY A 112 -6.14 -0.37 14.60
N GLN A 113 -5.60 -1.06 15.60
CA GLN A 113 -6.38 -1.68 16.68
C GLN A 113 -7.09 -0.61 17.54
N GLN A 114 -6.43 0.52 17.84
CA GLN A 114 -7.04 1.63 18.55
C GLN A 114 -8.23 2.22 17.77
N LEU A 115 -8.08 2.45 16.46
CA LEU A 115 -9.16 2.92 15.58
C LEU A 115 -10.34 1.93 15.53
N LYS A 116 -10.06 0.64 15.53
CA LYS A 116 -11.09 -0.40 15.60
C LYS A 116 -11.84 -0.37 16.92
N ALA A 117 -11.13 -0.23 18.04
CA ALA A 117 -11.73 -0.09 19.38
C ALA A 117 -12.60 1.17 19.49
N LEU A 118 -12.25 2.24 18.79
CA LEU A 118 -13.04 3.48 18.69
C LEU A 118 -14.21 3.39 17.70
N GLY A 119 -14.40 2.25 17.02
CA GLY A 119 -15.54 1.98 16.14
C GLY A 119 -15.49 2.65 14.77
N VAL A 120 -14.35 3.20 14.38
CA VAL A 120 -14.19 3.90 13.10
C VAL A 120 -13.48 3.07 12.02
N ARG A 121 -13.02 1.86 12.36
CA ARG A 121 -12.36 0.95 11.43
C ARG A 121 -12.94 -0.47 11.57
N ASP A 122 -13.38 -1.05 10.45
CA ASP A 122 -14.12 -2.31 10.45
C ASP A 122 -13.24 -3.51 10.05
N TYR A 123 -12.17 -3.30 9.27
CA TYR A 123 -11.24 -4.35 8.82
C TYR A 123 -9.78 -3.91 8.98
N GLY A 124 -8.88 -4.88 9.02
CA GLY A 124 -7.47 -4.64 9.29
C GLY A 124 -6.60 -4.89 8.06
N ILE A 125 -6.17 -3.82 7.39
CA ILE A 125 -5.15 -3.84 6.33
C ILE A 125 -4.14 -2.74 6.59
N VAL A 126 -2.85 -3.10 6.59
CA VAL A 126 -1.73 -2.17 6.63
C VAL A 126 -0.91 -2.34 5.36
N ARG A 127 -0.80 -1.28 4.57
CA ARG A 127 0.02 -1.25 3.36
C ARG A 127 1.50 -1.14 3.71
N ILE A 128 2.30 -1.93 3.02
CA ILE A 128 3.76 -1.94 3.13
C ILE A 128 4.38 -2.00 1.73
N ASP A 129 5.65 -1.68 1.64
CA ASP A 129 6.53 -1.93 0.50
C ASP A 129 7.90 -2.41 1.00
N SER A 130 8.87 -2.64 0.13
CA SER A 130 10.19 -3.11 0.57
C SER A 130 11.08 -2.01 1.15
N ALA A 131 10.73 -0.75 0.94
CA ALA A 131 11.54 0.42 1.27
C ALA A 131 13.01 0.31 0.77
N ALA A 132 13.22 -0.38 -0.36
CA ALA A 132 14.53 -0.66 -0.95
C ALA A 132 14.53 -0.30 -2.43
N GLY A 133 15.58 0.38 -2.91
CA GLY A 133 15.71 0.75 -4.31
C GLY A 133 15.94 -0.45 -5.23
N VAL A 134 15.45 -0.39 -6.47
CA VAL A 134 15.63 -1.43 -7.50
C VAL A 134 17.10 -1.70 -7.78
N SER A 135 17.94 -0.65 -7.86
CA SER A 135 19.38 -0.78 -8.13
C SER A 135 20.14 -1.50 -7.03
N ASP A 136 19.73 -1.32 -5.78
CA ASP A 136 20.35 -2.03 -4.65
C ASP A 136 19.89 -3.49 -4.60
N TRP A 137 18.62 -3.74 -4.87
CA TRP A 137 18.09 -5.09 -4.99
C TRP A 137 18.80 -5.88 -6.12
N ALA A 138 19.06 -5.25 -7.26
CA ALA A 138 19.69 -5.87 -8.43
C ALA A 138 21.13 -6.34 -8.21
N LYS A 139 21.80 -5.95 -7.11
CA LYS A 139 23.14 -6.43 -6.76
C LYS A 139 23.17 -7.91 -6.37
N ASP A 140 22.11 -8.41 -5.77
CA ASP A 140 21.89 -9.83 -5.43
C ASP A 140 20.39 -10.12 -5.39
N PRO A 141 19.72 -10.28 -6.55
CA PRO A 141 18.26 -10.38 -6.61
C PRO A 141 17.67 -11.48 -5.72
N LEU A 142 18.28 -12.67 -5.75
CA LEU A 142 17.78 -13.81 -4.99
C LEU A 142 18.02 -13.63 -3.47
N GLY A 143 19.22 -13.21 -3.07
CA GLY A 143 19.56 -12.98 -1.66
C GLY A 143 18.72 -11.84 -1.08
N ASN A 144 18.57 -10.77 -1.84
CA ASN A 144 17.79 -9.61 -1.44
C ASN A 144 16.28 -9.92 -1.34
N SER A 145 15.71 -10.69 -2.29
CA SER A 145 14.32 -11.14 -2.20
C SER A 145 14.07 -12.03 -0.99
N LYS A 146 14.98 -12.96 -0.67
CA LYS A 146 14.91 -13.77 0.55
C LYS A 146 14.95 -12.92 1.81
N LEU A 147 15.76 -11.86 1.81
CA LEU A 147 15.89 -10.96 2.95
C LEU A 147 14.61 -10.13 3.15
N ILE A 148 14.03 -9.61 2.07
CA ILE A 148 12.73 -8.92 2.10
C ILE A 148 11.65 -9.88 2.61
N ALA A 149 11.56 -11.09 2.05
CA ALA A 149 10.57 -12.09 2.47
C ALA A 149 10.67 -12.42 3.97
N LYS A 150 11.90 -12.58 4.49
CA LYS A 150 12.12 -12.80 5.92
C LYS A 150 11.63 -11.63 6.78
N THR A 151 11.90 -10.40 6.37
CA THR A 151 11.43 -9.21 7.08
C THR A 151 9.90 -9.10 7.04
N PHE A 152 9.28 -9.42 5.90
CA PHE A 152 7.82 -9.48 5.76
C PHE A 152 7.22 -10.58 6.64
N GLN A 153 7.87 -11.74 6.79
CA GLN A 153 7.44 -12.79 7.70
C GLN A 153 7.42 -12.30 9.15
N GLU A 154 8.50 -11.66 9.61
CA GLU A 154 8.59 -11.11 10.96
C GLU A 154 7.50 -10.05 11.21
N ALA A 155 7.29 -9.14 10.26
CA ALA A 155 6.23 -8.14 10.32
C ALA A 155 4.82 -8.76 10.30
N ALA A 156 4.60 -9.78 9.48
CA ALA A 156 3.32 -10.48 9.36
C ALA A 156 2.95 -11.24 10.64
N ASP A 157 3.93 -11.90 11.27
CA ASP A 157 3.71 -12.60 12.52
C ASP A 157 3.29 -11.63 13.64
N ILE A 158 3.84 -10.41 13.66
CA ILE A 158 3.41 -9.33 14.56
C ILE A 158 2.00 -8.84 14.18
N ALA A 159 1.74 -8.54 12.91
CA ALA A 159 0.46 -8.04 12.43
C ALA A 159 -0.69 -9.00 12.74
N ALA A 160 -0.44 -10.32 12.67
CA ALA A 160 -1.41 -11.34 13.04
C ALA A 160 -1.89 -11.22 14.49
N GLY A 161 -1.01 -10.82 15.42
CA GLY A 161 -1.34 -10.57 16.83
C GLY A 161 -2.32 -9.42 17.03
N TYR A 162 -2.37 -8.48 16.10
CA TYR A 162 -3.33 -7.35 16.08
C TYR A 162 -4.57 -7.62 15.20
N GLY A 163 -4.64 -8.78 14.54
CA GLY A 163 -5.70 -9.11 13.58
C GLY A 163 -5.58 -8.34 12.25
N GLU A 164 -4.39 -7.86 11.93
CA GLU A 164 -4.09 -7.12 10.70
C GLU A 164 -3.53 -8.02 9.61
N LYS A 165 -3.81 -7.63 8.36
CA LYS A 165 -3.15 -8.16 7.17
C LYS A 165 -2.19 -7.12 6.63
N LEU A 166 -1.11 -7.57 6.00
CA LEU A 166 -0.16 -6.70 5.31
C LEU A 166 -0.41 -6.78 3.80
N ALA A 167 -0.73 -5.65 3.20
CA ALA A 167 -0.88 -5.51 1.75
C ALA A 167 0.42 -4.91 1.18
N ALA A 168 1.19 -5.74 0.48
CA ALA A 168 2.41 -5.30 -0.17
C ALA A 168 2.09 -4.56 -1.46
N GLU A 169 2.43 -3.28 -1.54
CA GLU A 169 2.19 -2.45 -2.71
C GLU A 169 3.30 -2.62 -3.74
N GLY A 170 2.89 -3.07 -4.91
CA GLY A 170 3.80 -3.34 -6.01
C GLY A 170 4.24 -2.10 -6.77
N GLU A 171 4.76 -1.10 -6.09
CA GLU A 171 5.32 0.08 -6.75
C GLU A 171 6.56 -0.27 -7.57
N ILE A 172 6.63 0.30 -8.77
CA ILE A 172 7.73 0.06 -9.72
C ILE A 172 9.10 0.51 -9.25
N CYS A 173 9.17 1.34 -8.21
CA CYS A 173 10.43 1.87 -7.66
C CYS A 173 11.03 0.97 -6.57
N TRP A 174 10.28 0.00 -6.02
CA TRP A 174 10.74 -0.81 -4.91
C TRP A 174 11.36 -2.14 -5.37
N GLY A 175 12.58 -2.41 -4.92
CA GLY A 175 13.32 -3.62 -5.21
C GLY A 175 12.59 -4.88 -4.76
N GLY A 176 12.56 -5.91 -5.61
CA GLY A 176 11.85 -7.17 -5.38
C GLY A 176 10.34 -7.10 -5.62
N MET A 177 9.80 -5.90 -5.88
CA MET A 177 8.37 -5.65 -6.08
C MET A 177 8.08 -4.89 -7.39
N HIS A 178 9.11 -4.50 -8.13
CA HIS A 178 9.05 -3.61 -9.30
C HIS A 178 8.52 -4.27 -10.58
N SER A 179 8.09 -5.53 -10.52
CA SER A 179 7.36 -6.21 -11.59
C SER A 179 6.38 -7.23 -11.03
N TRP A 180 5.39 -7.60 -11.84
CA TRP A 180 4.39 -8.59 -11.45
C TRP A 180 4.98 -9.97 -11.11
N LYS A 181 6.05 -10.42 -11.81
CA LYS A 181 6.70 -11.69 -11.50
C LYS A 181 7.47 -11.64 -10.20
N HIS A 182 8.29 -10.60 -10.00
CA HIS A 182 9.02 -10.41 -8.75
C HIS A 182 8.06 -10.32 -7.56
N MET A 183 6.89 -9.69 -7.77
CA MET A 183 5.86 -9.58 -6.73
C MET A 183 5.29 -10.95 -6.35
N VAL A 184 4.93 -11.78 -7.33
CA VAL A 184 4.45 -13.15 -7.08
C VAL A 184 5.52 -13.97 -6.36
N GLU A 185 6.76 -13.96 -6.87
CA GLU A 185 7.89 -14.68 -6.27
C GLU A 185 8.14 -14.25 -4.82
N LEU A 186 8.06 -12.96 -4.54
CA LEU A 186 8.24 -12.43 -3.18
C LEU A 186 7.12 -12.88 -2.24
N LEU A 187 5.87 -12.86 -2.70
CA LEU A 187 4.72 -13.31 -1.91
C LEU A 187 4.79 -14.83 -1.63
N GLU A 188 5.20 -15.62 -2.63
CA GLU A 188 5.45 -17.06 -2.45
C GLU A 188 6.57 -17.32 -1.43
N MET A 189 7.69 -16.58 -1.52
CA MET A 189 8.80 -16.68 -0.55
C MET A 189 8.37 -16.25 0.86
N THR A 190 7.48 -15.27 0.96
CA THR A 190 6.98 -14.78 2.25
C THR A 190 6.13 -15.83 2.95
N ASP A 191 5.33 -16.60 2.23
CA ASP A 191 4.53 -17.72 2.73
C ASP A 191 3.79 -17.40 4.05
N ARG A 192 3.00 -16.32 4.03
CA ARG A 192 2.16 -15.91 5.16
C ARG A 192 0.75 -15.60 4.69
N LYS A 193 -0.26 -16.23 5.29
CA LYS A 193 -1.69 -16.08 4.91
C LYS A 193 -2.24 -14.68 5.11
N ASN A 194 -1.62 -13.89 5.97
CA ASN A 194 -1.96 -12.51 6.24
C ASN A 194 -1.07 -11.50 5.49
N VAL A 195 -0.31 -11.95 4.49
CA VAL A 195 0.39 -11.07 3.55
C VAL A 195 -0.21 -11.27 2.16
N GLY A 196 -0.53 -10.19 1.50
CA GLY A 196 -1.06 -10.22 0.14
C GLY A 196 -0.62 -8.99 -0.65
N PHE A 197 -1.22 -8.83 -1.82
CA PHE A 197 -0.94 -7.75 -2.76
C PHE A 197 -1.94 -6.61 -2.61
N GLN A 198 -1.42 -5.38 -2.65
CA GLN A 198 -2.22 -4.18 -2.86
C GLN A 198 -2.15 -3.82 -4.34
N ALA A 199 -3.30 -3.79 -4.98
CA ALA A 199 -3.42 -3.63 -6.41
C ALA A 199 -3.62 -2.15 -6.80
N ASP A 200 -2.54 -1.37 -6.79
CA ASP A 200 -2.55 -0.07 -7.46
C ASP A 200 -2.58 -0.26 -8.99
N MET A 201 -3.62 0.26 -9.63
CA MET A 201 -3.82 0.08 -11.07
C MET A 201 -2.80 0.83 -11.92
N SER A 202 -2.23 1.93 -11.41
CA SER A 202 -1.18 2.68 -12.11
C SER A 202 0.10 1.86 -12.18
N HIS A 203 0.51 1.29 -11.06
CA HIS A 203 1.68 0.41 -11.01
C HIS A 203 1.46 -0.90 -11.77
N THR A 204 0.26 -1.48 -11.67
CA THR A 204 -0.14 -2.66 -12.43
C THR A 204 -0.04 -2.43 -13.94
N PHE A 205 -0.46 -1.24 -14.42
CA PHE A 205 -0.30 -0.86 -15.82
C PHE A 205 1.19 -0.74 -16.22
N LEU A 206 2.02 -0.12 -15.38
CA LEU A 206 3.46 0.00 -15.63
C LEU A 206 4.18 -1.36 -15.61
N TYR A 207 3.68 -2.35 -14.88
CA TYR A 207 4.15 -3.73 -14.98
C TYR A 207 3.94 -4.31 -16.39
N THR A 208 2.80 -4.02 -17.03
CA THR A 208 2.57 -4.49 -18.41
C THR A 208 3.59 -3.95 -19.40
N MET A 209 4.09 -2.75 -19.13
CA MET A 209 5.11 -2.08 -19.93
C MET A 209 6.56 -2.56 -19.64
N GLY A 210 6.75 -3.34 -18.56
CA GLY A 210 8.08 -3.74 -18.11
C GLY A 210 8.96 -2.55 -17.72
N TYR A 211 8.38 -1.53 -17.03
CA TYR A 211 9.03 -0.23 -16.83
C TYR A 211 10.42 -0.34 -16.17
N ASN A 212 10.54 -1.07 -15.08
CA ASN A 212 11.82 -1.34 -14.40
C ASN A 212 12.26 -2.82 -14.49
N ALA A 213 11.56 -3.63 -15.29
CA ALA A 213 11.86 -5.03 -15.55
C ALA A 213 11.47 -5.38 -17.00
N PRO A 214 12.24 -4.95 -18.00
CA PRO A 214 11.91 -5.14 -19.41
C PRO A 214 11.76 -6.61 -19.81
N GLU A 215 12.41 -7.53 -19.10
CA GLU A 215 12.29 -8.98 -19.26
C GLU A 215 10.92 -9.53 -18.87
N HIS A 216 10.13 -8.78 -18.10
CA HIS A 216 8.77 -9.13 -17.67
C HIS A 216 7.68 -8.34 -18.41
N ARG A 217 8.07 -7.62 -19.46
CA ARG A 217 7.15 -6.87 -20.32
C ARG A 217 6.14 -7.80 -20.99
N ILE A 218 4.89 -7.35 -21.06
CA ILE A 218 3.79 -8.03 -21.75
C ILE A 218 3.35 -7.23 -22.97
N LEU A 219 3.21 -5.91 -22.83
CA LEU A 219 2.89 -5.04 -23.97
C LEU A 219 4.07 -4.99 -24.95
N PRO A 220 3.87 -5.21 -26.26
CA PRO A 220 4.88 -4.94 -27.27
C PRO A 220 5.49 -3.53 -27.12
N VAL A 221 6.75 -3.37 -27.50
CA VAL A 221 7.44 -2.06 -27.38
C VAL A 221 6.76 -0.99 -28.24
N ASP A 222 6.22 -1.40 -29.38
CA ASP A 222 5.52 -0.59 -30.36
C ASP A 222 4.00 -0.65 -30.25
N ALA A 223 3.46 -1.15 -29.13
CA ALA A 223 2.02 -1.26 -28.92
C ALA A 223 1.34 0.11 -29.04
N ASP A 224 0.26 0.18 -29.82
CA ASP A 224 -0.62 1.35 -29.79
C ASP A 224 -1.39 1.38 -28.45
N LEU A 225 -1.04 2.33 -27.61
CA LEU A 225 -1.71 2.51 -26.31
C LEU A 225 -3.16 3.02 -26.43
N LYS A 226 -3.66 3.28 -27.66
CA LYS A 226 -5.08 3.55 -27.91
C LYS A 226 -5.86 2.28 -28.22
N ASP A 227 -5.17 1.18 -28.56
CA ASP A 227 -5.81 -0.12 -28.79
C ASP A 227 -6.24 -0.74 -27.44
N ARG A 228 -7.52 -0.59 -27.15
CA ARG A 228 -8.12 -1.04 -25.89
C ARG A 228 -8.02 -2.56 -25.69
N GLU A 229 -8.08 -3.35 -26.77
CA GLU A 229 -8.03 -4.82 -26.65
C GLU A 229 -6.63 -5.29 -26.32
N VAL A 230 -5.60 -4.69 -26.90
CA VAL A 230 -4.19 -4.96 -26.57
C VAL A 230 -3.91 -4.61 -25.11
N ILE A 231 -4.33 -3.42 -24.66
CA ILE A 231 -4.16 -2.98 -23.28
C ILE A 231 -4.92 -3.91 -22.30
N LYS A 232 -6.16 -4.21 -22.61
CA LYS A 232 -7.01 -5.08 -21.77
C LYS A 232 -6.42 -6.49 -21.63
N ALA A 233 -5.88 -7.07 -22.72
CA ALA A 233 -5.24 -8.37 -22.68
C ALA A 233 -3.99 -8.36 -21.80
N ALA A 234 -3.16 -7.33 -21.88
CA ALA A 234 -1.96 -7.18 -21.08
C ALA A 234 -2.29 -7.00 -19.58
N ILE A 235 -3.23 -6.10 -19.25
CA ILE A 235 -3.71 -5.90 -17.87
C ILE A 235 -4.31 -7.19 -17.33
N LYS A 236 -5.11 -7.91 -18.14
CA LYS A 236 -5.71 -9.18 -17.72
C LYS A 236 -4.64 -10.20 -17.33
N THR A 237 -3.55 -10.31 -18.08
CA THR A 237 -2.45 -11.26 -17.79
C THR A 237 -1.83 -10.95 -16.42
N VAL A 238 -1.49 -9.70 -16.15
CA VAL A 238 -0.93 -9.28 -14.85
C VAL A 238 -1.94 -9.47 -13.72
N SER A 239 -3.19 -9.05 -13.95
CA SER A 239 -4.24 -9.16 -12.93
C SER A 239 -4.57 -10.61 -12.61
N ASP A 240 -4.60 -11.51 -13.58
CA ASP A 240 -4.85 -12.94 -13.33
C ASP A 240 -3.73 -13.58 -12.50
N ALA A 241 -2.48 -13.16 -12.70
CA ALA A 241 -1.35 -13.65 -11.92
C ALA A 241 -1.36 -13.14 -10.47
N LEU A 242 -1.76 -11.88 -10.25
CA LEU A 242 -1.77 -11.24 -8.93
C LEU A 242 -3.07 -11.43 -8.15
N ARG A 243 -4.18 -11.74 -8.83
CA ARG A 243 -5.50 -11.91 -8.20
C ARG A 243 -5.54 -12.86 -7.00
N PRO A 244 -4.86 -14.04 -7.02
CA PRO A 244 -4.86 -14.94 -5.86
C PRO A 244 -4.29 -14.31 -4.59
N TRP A 245 -3.45 -13.29 -4.75
CA TRP A 245 -2.75 -12.60 -3.68
C TRP A 245 -3.41 -11.28 -3.28
N THR A 246 -4.30 -10.73 -4.13
CA THR A 246 -4.87 -9.40 -3.92
C THR A 246 -5.81 -9.40 -2.72
N ILE A 247 -5.52 -8.52 -1.76
CA ILE A 247 -6.30 -8.32 -0.54
C ILE A 247 -6.76 -6.87 -0.35
N ASP A 248 -6.22 -5.95 -1.17
CA ASP A 248 -6.53 -4.52 -1.15
C ASP A 248 -6.37 -3.91 -2.55
N PHE A 249 -7.09 -2.84 -2.89
CA PHE A 249 -7.01 -2.15 -4.19
C PHE A 249 -7.59 -0.73 -4.12
#